data_b67efe73a1748d3a02d0c7f16ada3add
#
_entry.id   b67efe73a1748d3a02d0c7f16ada3add
#
_cell.length_a   1.000
_cell.length_b   1.000
_cell.length_c   1.000
_cell.angle_alpha   90.00
_cell.angle_beta   90.00
_cell.angle_gamma   90.00
#
_symmetry.space_group_name_H-M   'P 1'
#
loop_
_entity.id
_entity.type
_entity.pdbx_description
1 polymer ?
#
loop_
_entity_poly.entity_id
_entity_poly.type
_entity_poly.pdbx_seq_one_letter_code
_entity_poly.pdbx_strand_id
1 'polypeptide(L)'
;MRAAASLPPALPGFDIHHRDAASRARTGTLRLAHGEVRTPAFVPLATKAVVKTLEVSEAAELGYDMVLGNTFHLLLAPGHELIRRLGGLNEFMRWERPIITDSGGFQVFSMGHGTVADEIKGRQAHGERTGSILSIAEEGVRFRSYLDGSEQFMAPERSPAAADWAARPLISSATVP
;
A
#
# COMPACT_ATOMS: atom_id res chain seq x y z
N MET A 1 -34.02 21.07 2.16
CA MET A 1 -32.80 20.96 1.36
C MET A 1 -32.59 19.48 1.06
N ARG A 2 -32.73 19.07 -0.21
CA ARG A 2 -32.43 17.69 -0.64
C ARG A 2 -30.91 17.55 -0.72
N ALA A 3 -30.36 16.56 0.01
CA ALA A 3 -28.97 16.18 -0.14
C ALA A 3 -28.72 15.80 -1.61
N ALA A 4 -27.73 16.42 -2.23
CA ALA A 4 -27.30 16.07 -3.57
C ALA A 4 -26.81 14.62 -3.51
N ALA A 5 -27.47 13.74 -4.28
CA ALA A 5 -27.01 12.38 -4.47
C ALA A 5 -25.62 12.44 -5.10
N SER A 6 -24.60 11.97 -4.38
CA SER A 6 -23.27 11.86 -4.92
C SER A 6 -23.31 10.89 -6.11
N LEU A 7 -22.85 11.33 -7.26
CA LEU A 7 -22.66 10.47 -8.43
C LEU A 7 -21.81 9.25 -8.02
N PRO A 8 -22.13 8.05 -8.54
CA PRO A 8 -21.29 6.90 -8.31
C PRO A 8 -19.85 7.20 -8.75
N PRO A 9 -18.84 6.70 -8.03
CA PRO A 9 -17.44 6.93 -8.41
C PRO A 9 -17.22 6.46 -9.86
N ALA A 10 -16.53 7.28 -10.64
CA ALA A 10 -16.16 6.91 -12.01
C ALA A 10 -15.36 5.59 -11.96
N LEU A 11 -15.66 4.70 -12.90
CA LEU A 11 -14.89 3.45 -13.03
C LEU A 11 -13.41 3.78 -13.28
N PRO A 12 -12.49 3.03 -12.68
CA PRO A 12 -11.06 3.18 -12.94
C PRO A 12 -10.78 3.12 -14.46
N GLY A 13 -9.94 4.04 -14.94
CA GLY A 13 -9.62 4.11 -16.36
C GLY A 13 -8.21 4.63 -16.59
N PHE A 14 -7.64 4.32 -17.75
CA PHE A 14 -6.33 4.80 -18.15
C PHE A 14 -6.40 5.37 -19.57
N ASP A 15 -6.17 6.67 -19.70
CA ASP A 15 -6.11 7.36 -20.98
C ASP A 15 -4.66 7.56 -21.41
N ILE A 16 -4.33 7.08 -22.60
CA ILE A 16 -3.00 7.26 -23.15
C ILE A 16 -3.01 8.56 -23.98
N HIS A 17 -2.09 9.47 -23.65
CA HIS A 17 -1.94 10.75 -24.36
C HIS A 17 -0.89 10.67 -25.46
N HIS A 18 0.20 9.96 -25.20
CA HIS A 18 1.29 9.80 -26.16
C HIS A 18 1.90 8.41 -26.07
N ARG A 19 2.29 7.86 -27.25
CA ARG A 19 3.08 6.63 -27.36
C ARG A 19 4.36 6.94 -28.11
N ASP A 20 5.47 6.45 -27.60
CA ASP A 20 6.73 6.50 -28.33
C ASP A 20 6.70 5.51 -29.51
N ALA A 21 7.19 5.94 -30.67
CA ALA A 21 7.20 5.11 -31.88
C ALA A 21 8.24 4.00 -31.87
N ALA A 22 9.32 4.18 -31.10
CA ALA A 22 10.48 3.28 -31.08
C ALA A 22 10.49 2.32 -29.87
N SER A 23 9.61 2.52 -28.90
CA SER A 23 9.58 1.72 -27.67
C SER A 23 8.15 1.50 -27.17
N ARG A 24 7.99 0.84 -26.01
CA ARG A 24 6.71 0.70 -25.32
C ARG A 24 6.39 1.87 -24.39
N ALA A 25 7.22 2.91 -24.37
CA ALA A 25 7.00 4.07 -23.52
C ALA A 25 5.70 4.80 -23.91
N ARG A 26 5.01 5.27 -22.89
CA ARG A 26 3.76 6.03 -23.06
C ARG A 26 3.56 6.98 -21.90
N THR A 27 2.89 8.07 -22.16
CA THR A 27 2.34 8.95 -21.13
C THR A 27 0.82 8.83 -21.11
N GLY A 28 0.22 9.08 -19.97
CA GLY A 28 -1.22 8.99 -19.83
C GLY A 28 -1.72 9.52 -18.49
N THR A 29 -3.02 9.38 -18.28
CA THR A 29 -3.68 9.69 -17.01
C THR A 29 -4.44 8.48 -16.53
N LEU A 30 -4.16 8.06 -15.29
CA LEU A 30 -4.90 7.06 -14.55
C LEU A 30 -6.00 7.74 -13.76
N ARG A 31 -7.27 7.43 -14.05
CA ARG A 31 -8.43 7.94 -13.31
C ARG A 31 -8.84 6.98 -12.22
N LEU A 32 -8.98 7.50 -11.00
CA LEU A 32 -9.30 6.75 -9.80
C LEU A 32 -10.39 7.45 -9.00
N ALA A 33 -10.93 6.77 -8.00
CA ALA A 33 -12.01 7.31 -7.15
C ALA A 33 -11.60 8.60 -6.41
N HIS A 34 -10.33 8.75 -6.07
CA HIS A 34 -9.77 9.91 -5.35
C HIS A 34 -9.03 10.91 -6.25
N GLY A 35 -9.21 10.83 -7.55
CA GLY A 35 -8.62 11.78 -8.50
C GLY A 35 -7.77 11.12 -9.58
N GLU A 36 -6.98 11.91 -10.25
CA GLU A 36 -6.19 11.52 -11.40
C GLU A 36 -4.70 11.46 -11.08
N VAL A 37 -4.00 10.53 -11.72
CA VAL A 37 -2.56 10.37 -11.63
C VAL A 37 -1.96 10.46 -13.02
N ARG A 38 -1.10 11.43 -13.24
CA ARG A 38 -0.35 11.57 -14.50
C ARG A 38 0.79 10.56 -14.52
N THR A 39 0.96 9.89 -15.64
CA THR A 39 2.00 8.87 -15.80
C THR A 39 2.97 9.23 -16.92
N PRO A 40 4.29 8.91 -16.74
CA PRO A 40 4.89 8.22 -15.59
C PRO A 40 4.84 9.07 -14.31
N ALA A 41 4.69 8.43 -13.15
CA ALA A 41 4.62 9.09 -11.86
C ALA A 41 5.64 8.51 -10.88
N PHE A 42 6.23 9.35 -10.06
CA PHE A 42 6.93 8.91 -8.86
C PHE A 42 5.92 8.79 -7.72
N VAL A 43 5.92 7.67 -7.03
CA VAL A 43 5.00 7.38 -5.93
C VAL A 43 5.79 7.26 -4.63
N PRO A 44 5.78 8.29 -3.77
CA PRO A 44 6.50 8.24 -2.51
C PRO A 44 5.90 7.22 -1.56
N LEU A 45 6.76 6.60 -0.75
CA LEU A 45 6.38 5.59 0.22
C LEU A 45 5.81 6.26 1.48
N ALA A 46 4.55 5.95 1.77
CA ALA A 46 3.86 6.30 3.01
C ALA A 46 3.65 5.04 3.86
N THR A 47 4.72 4.35 4.21
CA THR A 47 4.75 2.99 4.77
C THR A 47 3.81 2.79 5.95
N LYS A 48 3.73 3.74 6.88
CA LYS A 48 2.84 3.73 8.05
C LYS A 48 1.86 4.89 8.00
N ALA A 49 1.23 5.10 6.85
CA ALA A 49 0.32 6.21 6.59
C ALA A 49 0.98 7.61 6.72
N VAL A 50 2.29 7.68 6.54
CA VAL A 50 3.05 8.95 6.54
C VAL A 50 4.22 8.85 5.57
N VAL A 51 4.41 9.88 4.77
CA VAL A 51 5.65 10.08 4.00
C VAL A 51 6.68 10.59 4.99
N LYS A 52 7.74 9.80 5.20
CA LYS A 52 8.73 10.10 6.23
C LYS A 52 9.37 11.48 5.99
N THR A 53 9.40 12.30 7.03
CA THR A 53 9.96 13.66 7.03
C THR A 53 9.19 14.74 6.25
N LEU A 54 8.00 14.42 5.72
CA LEU A 54 7.13 15.37 5.04
C LEU A 54 5.76 15.44 5.70
N GLU A 55 5.23 16.63 5.83
CA GLU A 55 3.81 16.84 6.08
C GLU A 55 3.01 16.46 4.83
N VAL A 56 1.76 16.06 5.03
CA VAL A 56 0.86 15.66 3.93
C VAL A 56 0.64 16.79 2.93
N SER A 57 0.48 18.02 3.42
CA SER A 57 0.37 19.22 2.59
C SER A 57 1.61 19.46 1.75
N GLU A 58 2.81 19.32 2.33
CA GLU A 58 4.07 19.47 1.60
C GLU A 58 4.21 18.44 0.47
N ALA A 59 3.82 17.19 0.73
CA ALA A 59 3.83 16.15 -0.30
C ALA A 59 2.87 16.50 -1.46
N ALA A 60 1.72 17.11 -1.15
CA ALA A 60 0.78 17.57 -2.16
C ALA A 60 1.31 18.78 -2.95
N GLU A 61 1.95 19.74 -2.28
CA GLU A 61 2.57 20.93 -2.90
C GLU A 61 3.75 20.57 -3.80
N LEU A 62 4.52 19.54 -3.46
CA LEU A 62 5.58 18.97 -4.31
C LEU A 62 5.04 18.32 -5.59
N GLY A 63 3.71 18.21 -5.73
CA GLY A 63 3.05 17.73 -6.94
C GLY A 63 2.93 16.21 -7.02
N TYR A 64 3.06 15.48 -5.92
CA TYR A 64 2.76 14.06 -5.90
C TYR A 64 1.25 13.83 -6.06
N ASP A 65 0.89 13.05 -7.09
CA ASP A 65 -0.52 12.74 -7.38
C ASP A 65 -0.98 11.48 -6.61
N MET A 66 -0.05 10.65 -6.13
CA MET A 66 -0.33 9.39 -5.45
C MET A 66 0.77 9.07 -4.43
N VAL A 67 0.40 8.36 -3.36
CA VAL A 67 1.34 7.78 -2.38
C VAL A 67 1.11 6.28 -2.24
N LEU A 68 2.11 5.54 -1.71
CA LEU A 68 2.02 4.11 -1.46
C LEU A 68 1.94 3.82 0.04
N GLY A 69 0.82 3.22 0.49
CA GLY A 69 0.67 2.65 1.82
C GLY A 69 1.10 1.18 1.85
N ASN A 70 1.91 0.77 2.84
CA ASN A 70 2.34 -0.61 2.95
C ASN A 70 1.41 -1.41 3.86
N THR A 71 0.72 -2.37 3.29
CA THR A 71 -0.31 -3.16 3.99
C THR A 71 0.22 -3.92 5.20
N PHE A 72 1.37 -4.57 5.07
CA PHE A 72 1.94 -5.33 6.17
C PHE A 72 2.23 -4.44 7.40
N HIS A 73 2.84 -3.29 7.17
CA HIS A 73 3.15 -2.37 8.25
C HIS A 73 1.92 -1.72 8.86
N LEU A 74 0.92 -1.38 8.04
CA LEU A 74 -0.36 -0.83 8.48
C LEU A 74 -1.19 -1.85 9.27
N LEU A 75 -1.12 -3.13 8.91
CA LEU A 75 -1.75 -4.22 9.65
C LEU A 75 -1.20 -4.32 11.08
N LEU A 76 0.12 -4.20 11.24
CA LEU A 76 0.78 -4.27 12.54
C LEU A 76 0.57 -3.00 13.37
N ALA A 77 0.65 -1.85 12.74
CA ALA A 77 0.42 -0.56 13.41
C ALA A 77 0.05 0.53 12.39
N PRO A 78 -1.08 1.22 12.61
CA PRO A 78 -1.95 1.22 13.79
C PRO A 78 -2.99 0.09 13.83
N GLY A 79 -3.05 -0.76 12.81
CA GLY A 79 -4.03 -1.81 12.64
C GLY A 79 -5.24 -1.39 11.78
N HIS A 80 -5.71 -2.33 10.98
CA HIS A 80 -6.77 -2.09 10.01
C HIS A 80 -8.10 -1.63 10.66
N GLU A 81 -8.44 -2.17 11.84
CA GLU A 81 -9.67 -1.80 12.54
C GLU A 81 -9.70 -0.31 12.94
N LEU A 82 -8.56 0.23 13.40
CA LEU A 82 -8.50 1.64 13.74
C LEU A 82 -8.65 2.52 12.48
N ILE A 83 -7.93 2.17 11.41
CA ILE A 83 -8.02 2.89 10.14
C ILE A 83 -9.46 2.88 9.61
N ARG A 84 -10.15 1.73 9.65
CA ARG A 84 -11.55 1.61 9.24
C ARG A 84 -12.47 2.50 10.07
N ARG A 85 -12.31 2.49 11.39
CA ARG A 85 -13.10 3.33 12.31
C ARG A 85 -12.91 4.82 12.09
N LEU A 86 -11.76 5.24 11.60
CA LEU A 86 -11.43 6.63 11.29
C LEU A 86 -11.81 7.03 9.85
N GLY A 87 -12.57 6.21 9.12
CA GLY A 87 -13.09 6.55 7.81
C GLY A 87 -12.24 6.07 6.63
N GLY A 88 -11.24 5.20 6.88
CA GLY A 88 -10.34 4.67 5.85
C GLY A 88 -8.99 5.36 5.81
N LEU A 89 -8.12 4.88 4.91
CA LEU A 89 -6.73 5.32 4.88
C LEU A 89 -6.57 6.78 4.42
N ASN A 90 -7.40 7.23 3.49
CA ASN A 90 -7.38 8.61 3.02
C ASN A 90 -7.71 9.59 4.16
N GLU A 91 -8.78 9.33 4.91
CA GLU A 91 -9.17 10.15 6.06
C GLU A 91 -8.12 10.10 7.19
N PHE A 92 -7.59 8.90 7.47
CA PHE A 92 -6.55 8.72 8.48
C PHE A 92 -5.28 9.50 8.16
N MET A 93 -4.88 9.53 6.89
CA MET A 93 -3.71 10.26 6.40
C MET A 93 -3.99 11.74 6.14
N ARG A 94 -5.26 12.16 6.05
CA ARG A 94 -5.67 13.44 5.47
C ARG A 94 -5.13 13.66 4.05
N TRP A 95 -5.07 12.58 3.28
CA TRP A 95 -4.60 12.58 1.91
C TRP A 95 -5.79 12.42 0.96
N GLU A 96 -6.21 13.50 0.31
CA GLU A 96 -7.41 13.51 -0.54
C GLU A 96 -7.20 12.88 -1.91
N ARG A 97 -5.94 12.61 -2.28
CA ARG A 97 -5.54 12.05 -3.58
C ARG A 97 -5.45 10.53 -3.53
N PRO A 98 -5.25 9.85 -4.68
CA PRO A 98 -5.08 8.41 -4.74
C PRO A 98 -4.01 7.84 -3.82
N ILE A 99 -4.31 6.68 -3.26
CA ILE A 99 -3.37 5.84 -2.52
C ILE A 99 -3.31 4.49 -3.21
N ILE A 100 -2.11 3.98 -3.46
CA ILE A 100 -1.89 2.59 -3.84
C ILE A 100 -1.43 1.81 -2.60
N THR A 101 -1.91 0.60 -2.42
CA THR A 101 -1.42 -0.32 -1.39
C THR A 101 -0.83 -1.56 -2.02
N ASP A 102 0.21 -2.10 -1.39
CA ASP A 102 0.77 -3.39 -1.76
C ASP A 102 -0.01 -4.56 -1.12
N SER A 103 0.34 -5.79 -1.47
CA SER A 103 -0.26 -6.99 -0.87
C SER A 103 0.30 -7.34 0.51
N GLY A 104 1.43 -6.76 0.90
CA GLY A 104 2.18 -7.17 2.10
C GLY A 104 2.94 -8.49 1.94
N GLY A 105 2.75 -9.23 0.85
CA GLY A 105 3.34 -10.54 0.64
C GLY A 105 4.86 -10.54 0.56
N PHE A 106 5.45 -9.50 -0.05
CA PHE A 106 6.91 -9.36 -0.10
C PHE A 106 7.53 -9.27 1.29
N GLN A 107 6.93 -8.54 2.22
CA GLN A 107 7.42 -8.39 3.60
C GLN A 107 7.37 -9.71 4.35
N VAL A 108 6.30 -10.48 4.17
CA VAL A 108 6.18 -11.84 4.72
C VAL A 108 7.31 -12.71 4.18
N PHE A 109 7.51 -12.73 2.85
CA PHE A 109 8.55 -13.53 2.21
C PHE A 109 9.95 -13.11 2.69
N SER A 110 10.28 -11.83 2.65
CA SER A 110 11.62 -11.33 2.99
C SER A 110 11.99 -11.54 4.45
N MET A 111 11.03 -11.45 5.36
CA MET A 111 11.25 -11.71 6.78
C MET A 111 11.34 -13.21 7.10
N GLY A 112 10.72 -14.07 6.29
CA GLY A 112 10.83 -15.52 6.44
C GLY A 112 12.21 -16.05 6.06
N HIS A 113 12.89 -15.41 5.13
CA HIS A 113 14.17 -15.88 4.58
C HIS A 113 15.40 -15.14 5.14
N GLY A 114 15.20 -14.09 5.92
CA GLY A 114 16.28 -13.40 6.67
C GLY A 114 17.33 -12.65 5.85
N THR A 115 17.28 -12.72 4.50
CA THR A 115 18.42 -12.35 3.64
C THR A 115 18.32 -10.93 3.06
N VAL A 116 17.15 -10.49 2.62
CA VAL A 116 17.04 -9.22 1.86
C VAL A 116 17.20 -7.99 2.76
N ALA A 117 16.68 -8.03 3.99
CA ALA A 117 16.81 -6.91 4.92
C ALA A 117 18.25 -6.75 5.46
N ASP A 118 19.01 -7.82 5.52
CA ASP A 118 20.41 -7.82 5.96
C ASP A 118 21.37 -7.43 4.83
N GLU A 119 21.11 -7.82 3.60
CA GLU A 119 21.85 -7.37 2.41
C GLU A 119 21.71 -5.85 2.20
N ILE A 120 20.50 -5.30 2.35
CA ILE A 120 20.26 -3.85 2.23
C ILE A 120 20.96 -3.07 3.35
N LYS A 121 21.15 -3.68 4.52
CA LYS A 121 21.81 -3.06 5.69
C LYS A 121 23.31 -3.34 5.79
N GLY A 122 23.89 -4.10 4.85
CA GLY A 122 25.31 -4.44 4.83
C GLY A 122 25.79 -5.28 6.03
N ARG A 123 24.87 -6.00 6.69
CA ARG A 123 25.19 -6.87 7.83
C ARG A 123 25.31 -8.32 7.37
N GLN A 124 26.50 -8.87 7.42
CA GLN A 124 26.69 -10.31 7.29
C GLN A 124 26.06 -11.03 8.50
N ALA A 125 25.07 -11.87 8.24
CA ALA A 125 24.43 -12.66 9.27
C ALA A 125 25.35 -13.82 9.69
N HIS A 126 25.94 -13.73 10.87
CA HIS A 126 26.54 -14.86 11.57
C HIS A 126 25.59 -15.27 12.70
N GLY A 127 24.91 -16.42 12.56
CA GLY A 127 24.07 -17.03 13.58
C GLY A 127 22.75 -17.57 13.04
N GLU A 128 22.25 -18.68 13.57
CA GLU A 128 20.93 -19.24 13.31
C GLU A 128 19.84 -18.20 13.67
N ARG A 129 19.29 -17.53 12.66
CA ARG A 129 18.12 -16.69 12.84
C ARG A 129 16.89 -17.53 12.67
N THR A 130 16.18 -17.76 13.74
CA THR A 130 14.78 -18.20 13.69
C THR A 130 14.00 -17.13 12.91
N GLY A 131 13.56 -17.45 11.71
CA GLY A 131 12.76 -16.56 10.88
C GLY A 131 11.54 -16.10 11.66
N SER A 132 11.07 -14.87 11.41
CA SER A 132 9.86 -14.34 12.04
C SER A 132 8.60 -15.11 11.62
N ILE A 133 8.67 -15.94 10.56
CA ILE A 133 7.56 -16.78 10.08
C ILE A 133 7.48 -18.05 10.91
N LEU A 134 6.29 -18.29 11.45
CA LEU A 134 5.99 -19.48 12.26
C LEU A 134 5.37 -20.60 11.41
N SER A 135 4.46 -20.26 10.51
CA SER A 135 3.86 -21.23 9.57
C SER A 135 3.27 -20.52 8.36
N ILE A 136 3.26 -21.23 7.23
CA ILE A 136 2.57 -20.84 5.98
C ILE A 136 1.61 -21.96 5.64
N ALA A 137 0.33 -21.62 5.39
CA ALA A 137 -0.72 -22.51 4.96
C ALA A 137 -1.64 -21.80 3.96
N GLU A 138 -2.59 -22.51 3.35
CA GLU A 138 -3.56 -21.89 2.43
C GLU A 138 -4.42 -20.82 3.12
N GLU A 139 -4.72 -21.01 4.40
CA GLU A 139 -5.51 -20.09 5.20
C GLU A 139 -4.75 -18.79 5.53
N GLY A 140 -3.42 -18.77 5.36
CA GLY A 140 -2.61 -17.59 5.62
C GLY A 140 -1.27 -17.88 6.27
N VAL A 141 -0.65 -16.83 6.77
CA VAL A 141 0.69 -16.85 7.36
C VAL A 141 0.65 -16.44 8.82
N ARG A 142 1.24 -17.26 9.70
CA ARG A 142 1.52 -16.93 11.10
C ARG A 142 2.96 -16.45 11.22
N PHE A 143 3.15 -15.33 11.88
CA PHE A 143 4.47 -14.73 12.04
C PHE A 143 4.56 -13.94 13.35
N ARG A 144 5.78 -13.64 13.78
CA ARG A 144 6.04 -12.74 14.91
C ARG A 144 6.17 -11.32 14.46
N SER A 145 5.42 -10.43 15.08
CA SER A 145 5.52 -8.99 14.87
C SER A 145 6.93 -8.49 15.22
N TYR A 146 7.52 -7.70 14.34
CA TYR A 146 8.81 -7.06 14.61
C TYR A 146 8.70 -5.89 15.61
N LEU A 147 7.47 -5.46 15.94
CA LEU A 147 7.22 -4.35 16.84
C LEU A 147 7.33 -4.78 18.31
N ASP A 148 6.72 -5.92 18.64
CA ASP A 148 6.52 -6.38 20.01
C ASP A 148 6.73 -7.89 20.21
N GLY A 149 7.05 -8.62 19.14
CA GLY A 149 7.22 -10.07 19.17
C GLY A 149 5.92 -10.88 19.27
N SER A 150 4.76 -10.24 19.30
CA SER A 150 3.47 -10.92 19.35
C SER A 150 3.22 -11.77 18.11
N GLU A 151 2.49 -12.88 18.28
CA GLU A 151 2.09 -13.72 17.17
C GLU A 151 0.95 -13.03 16.40
N GLN A 152 1.11 -12.95 15.09
CA GLN A 152 0.16 -12.36 14.16
C GLN A 152 -0.26 -13.40 13.12
N PHE A 153 -1.48 -13.24 12.61
CA PHE A 153 -2.00 -14.03 11.51
C PHE A 153 -2.49 -13.12 10.39
N MET A 154 -1.95 -13.33 9.19
CA MET A 154 -2.38 -12.64 7.98
C MET A 154 -3.00 -13.64 7.03
N ALA A 155 -4.32 -13.55 6.86
CA ALA A 155 -5.07 -14.33 5.89
C ALA A 155 -5.09 -13.62 4.52
N PRO A 156 -5.28 -14.36 3.40
CA PRO A 156 -5.44 -13.75 2.07
C PRO A 156 -6.58 -12.73 2.03
N GLU A 157 -7.68 -12.98 2.75
CA GLU A 157 -8.83 -12.09 2.84
C GLU A 157 -8.56 -10.83 3.66
N ARG A 158 -7.57 -10.89 4.56
CA ARG A 158 -7.07 -9.74 5.33
C ARG A 158 -5.94 -9.00 4.64
N SER A 159 -5.44 -9.54 3.53
CA SER A 159 -4.62 -8.81 2.57
C SER A 159 -5.44 -7.68 1.93
N PRO A 160 -4.86 -6.68 1.31
CA PRO A 160 -5.50 -5.40 0.94
C PRO A 160 -6.73 -5.50 0.05
N ALA A 161 -6.99 -6.64 -0.56
CA ALA A 161 -8.26 -6.90 -1.24
C ALA A 161 -9.44 -6.96 -0.26
N ALA A 162 -9.19 -7.31 0.99
CA ALA A 162 -10.12 -7.20 2.11
C ALA A 162 -10.02 -5.82 2.78
N ALA A 163 -9.36 -4.91 2.16
CA ALA A 163 -9.26 -3.54 2.62
C ALA A 163 -10.58 -2.79 2.43
N ASP A 164 -11.63 -3.23 3.11
CA ASP A 164 -12.73 -2.40 3.58
C ASP A 164 -12.25 -1.25 4.49
N TRP A 165 -10.94 -1.06 4.55
CA TRP A 165 -10.39 0.14 5.17
C TRP A 165 -10.49 1.34 4.25
N ALA A 166 -10.78 1.10 2.98
CA ALA A 166 -11.24 2.14 2.11
C ALA A 166 -12.74 1.97 1.96
N ALA A 167 -13.50 2.83 2.56
CA ALA A 167 -14.92 2.99 2.25
C ALA A 167 -15.16 3.37 0.78
N ARG A 168 -14.13 3.25 -0.08
CA ARG A 168 -14.14 3.45 -1.53
C ARG A 168 -13.05 2.59 -2.18
N PRO A 169 -13.30 1.99 -3.35
CA PRO A 169 -12.39 1.03 -3.97
C PRO A 169 -11.01 1.62 -4.22
N LEU A 170 -10.03 1.11 -3.52
CA LEU A 170 -8.62 1.25 -3.88
C LEU A 170 -8.35 0.36 -5.09
N ILE A 171 -7.39 0.75 -5.90
CA ILE A 171 -6.81 -0.21 -6.83
C ILE A 171 -6.09 -1.25 -5.97
N SER A 172 -6.68 -2.42 -5.86
CA SER A 172 -5.96 -3.61 -5.48
C SER A 172 -4.79 -3.75 -6.47
N SER A 173 -3.57 -3.78 -5.96
CA SER A 173 -2.40 -4.03 -6.78
C SER A 173 -2.66 -5.27 -7.62
N ALA A 174 -2.60 -5.11 -8.94
CA ALA A 174 -2.62 -6.25 -9.83
C ALA A 174 -1.52 -7.21 -9.36
N THR A 175 -1.92 -8.41 -9.05
CA THR A 175 -1.00 -9.54 -8.86
C THR A 175 -0.17 -9.61 -10.12
N VAL A 176 1.10 -9.25 -10.03
CA VAL A 176 2.06 -9.53 -11.11
C VAL A 176 2.30 -11.04 -11.02
N PRO A 177 2.09 -11.80 -12.10
CA PRO A 177 2.35 -13.23 -12.14
C PRO A 177 3.83 -13.53 -11.94
#